data_0697ca79e3cbd2823d9d5dadf8858e4b
#
_entry.id   0697ca79e3cbd2823d9d5dadf8858e4b
#
_cell.length_a   1.000
_cell.length_b   1.000
_cell.length_c   1.000
_cell.angle_alpha   90.00
_cell.angle_beta   90.00
_cell.angle_gamma   90.00
#
_symmetry.space_group_name_H-M   'P 1'
#
loop_
_entity.id
_entity.type
_entity.pdbx_description
1 polymer ?
#
loop_
_entity_poly.entity_id
_entity_poly.type
_entity_poly.pdbx_seq_one_letter_code
_entity_poly.pdbx_strand_id
1 'polypeptide(L)'
;MARGRGGFIGQDGLNAPDSPTSVSASAGISQATVSFTAPTDVGGSAITGYVATSNDGIGTSGSSSPITVTGLTNGTAYTFNVWAYNAFGYSEPSGASGSVTPLSDFSRMLRFGGRLAIAGNEIVDIRFVNIASLGNEADFGDLTQGRSHFGALSNATRSVAGGGFTGSFVKTMDYVNPASAGDATDFGDLTVNKWLSAGLANDTRGVFAGAGGSSNVIEYITIANTGNATDFGDLTVGREIMNSGTSNTTRGVFFGGNT
;
A
#
# COMPACT_ATOMS: atom_id res chain seq x y z
N MET A 1 -28.60 -28.36 -27.64
CA MET A 1 -29.49 -27.30 -27.11
C MET A 1 -29.29 -27.25 -25.61
N ALA A 2 -28.42 -26.42 -25.11
CA ALA A 2 -28.26 -26.17 -23.68
C ALA A 2 -29.17 -25.01 -23.32
N ARG A 3 -30.23 -25.29 -22.57
CA ARG A 3 -31.03 -24.24 -21.95
C ARG A 3 -30.37 -23.88 -20.62
N GLY A 4 -29.65 -22.76 -20.63
CA GLY A 4 -29.25 -22.10 -19.38
C GLY A 4 -30.50 -21.59 -18.68
N ARG A 5 -30.77 -22.05 -17.48
CA ARG A 5 -31.90 -21.63 -16.66
C ARG A 5 -31.40 -20.98 -15.41
N GLY A 6 -31.85 -19.78 -15.17
CA GLY A 6 -31.67 -19.07 -13.91
C GLY A 6 -32.46 -17.77 -13.80
N GLY A 7 -33.44 -17.51 -14.59
CA GLY A 7 -34.32 -16.37 -14.38
C GLY A 7 -35.77 -16.82 -14.15
N PHE A 8 -36.48 -16.20 -13.22
CA PHE A 8 -37.92 -16.35 -13.09
C PHE A 8 -38.55 -15.91 -14.42
N ILE A 9 -39.05 -16.86 -15.22
CA ILE A 9 -39.82 -16.55 -16.42
C ILE A 9 -41.22 -16.19 -15.92
N GLY A 10 -41.55 -14.91 -15.89
CA GLY A 10 -42.94 -14.49 -15.84
C GLY A 10 -43.71 -15.08 -17.04
N GLN A 11 -44.98 -15.40 -16.88
CA GLN A 11 -45.81 -16.03 -17.93
C GLN A 11 -45.89 -15.23 -19.25
N ASP A 12 -45.26 -14.05 -19.31
CA ASP A 12 -45.36 -13.06 -20.40
C ASP A 12 -44.03 -12.88 -21.16
N GLY A 13 -43.01 -13.69 -20.90
CA GLY A 13 -41.68 -13.54 -21.48
C GLY A 13 -40.86 -12.36 -20.92
N LEU A 14 -41.35 -11.71 -19.88
CA LEU A 14 -40.71 -10.61 -19.19
C LEU A 14 -39.73 -11.17 -18.15
N ASN A 15 -38.42 -11.00 -18.36
CA ASN A 15 -37.38 -11.55 -17.51
C ASN A 15 -36.22 -10.56 -17.32
N ALA A 16 -35.39 -10.87 -16.31
CA ALA A 16 -34.13 -10.19 -16.08
C ALA A 16 -33.14 -10.43 -17.23
N PRO A 17 -32.11 -9.58 -17.38
CA PRO A 17 -31.06 -9.78 -18.37
C PRO A 17 -30.25 -11.05 -18.14
N ASP A 18 -29.53 -11.49 -19.17
CA ASP A 18 -28.43 -12.46 -18.98
C ASP A 18 -27.25 -11.84 -18.19
N SER A 19 -26.37 -12.69 -17.70
CA SER A 19 -25.18 -12.24 -16.95
C SER A 19 -24.17 -11.51 -17.84
N PRO A 20 -23.52 -10.44 -17.36
CA PRO A 20 -22.36 -9.87 -18.01
C PRO A 20 -21.23 -10.89 -18.18
N THR A 21 -20.38 -10.69 -19.17
CA THR A 21 -19.27 -11.60 -19.51
C THR A 21 -17.93 -10.87 -19.57
N SER A 22 -16.84 -11.63 -19.71
CA SER A 22 -15.47 -11.09 -19.88
C SER A 22 -15.09 -10.10 -18.78
N VAL A 23 -15.41 -10.42 -17.51
CA VAL A 23 -15.13 -9.55 -16.39
C VAL A 23 -13.63 -9.54 -16.10
N SER A 24 -13.06 -8.34 -16.06
CA SER A 24 -11.67 -8.08 -15.66
C SER A 24 -11.61 -6.90 -14.70
N ALA A 25 -10.56 -6.84 -13.90
CA ALA A 25 -10.34 -5.74 -12.98
C ALA A 25 -8.91 -5.22 -13.08
N SER A 26 -8.72 -3.92 -12.89
CA SER A 26 -7.42 -3.27 -12.79
C SER A 26 -7.31 -2.48 -11.49
N ALA A 27 -6.11 -2.52 -10.88
CA ALA A 27 -5.86 -1.86 -9.61
C ALA A 27 -5.78 -0.34 -9.74
N GLY A 28 -6.36 0.36 -8.76
CA GLY A 28 -6.14 1.77 -8.47
C GLY A 28 -5.85 1.95 -6.98
N ILE A 29 -5.64 3.19 -6.54
CA ILE A 29 -5.40 3.51 -5.13
C ILE A 29 -6.73 3.39 -4.37
N SER A 30 -6.81 2.46 -3.41
CA SER A 30 -8.02 2.13 -2.63
C SER A 30 -9.26 1.85 -3.50
N GLN A 31 -9.05 1.39 -4.73
CA GLN A 31 -10.12 1.12 -5.70
C GLN A 31 -9.70 0.10 -6.74
N ALA A 32 -10.68 -0.42 -7.47
CA ALA A 32 -10.48 -1.20 -8.68
C ALA A 32 -11.44 -0.75 -9.77
N THR A 33 -10.97 -0.72 -11.01
CA THR A 33 -11.80 -0.48 -12.19
C THR A 33 -12.19 -1.82 -12.79
N VAL A 34 -13.47 -2.14 -12.77
CA VAL A 34 -14.05 -3.41 -13.24
C VAL A 34 -14.64 -3.20 -14.63
N SER A 35 -14.06 -3.88 -15.61
CA SER A 35 -14.52 -3.87 -17.00
C SER A 35 -15.23 -5.18 -17.34
N PHE A 36 -16.26 -5.11 -18.14
CA PHE A 36 -17.08 -6.26 -18.55
C PHE A 36 -17.76 -6.02 -19.90
N THR A 37 -18.23 -7.09 -20.50
CA THR A 37 -19.09 -7.05 -21.70
C THR A 37 -20.55 -7.19 -21.26
N ALA A 38 -21.39 -6.25 -21.70
CA ALA A 38 -22.82 -6.29 -21.47
C ALA A 38 -23.44 -7.55 -22.10
N PRO A 39 -24.49 -8.13 -21.52
CA PRO A 39 -25.19 -9.25 -22.12
C PRO A 39 -25.90 -8.83 -23.43
N THR A 40 -26.01 -9.74 -24.37
CA THR A 40 -26.76 -9.54 -25.62
C THR A 40 -28.24 -9.74 -25.41
N ASP A 41 -28.63 -10.68 -24.53
CA ASP A 41 -30.01 -10.83 -24.09
C ASP A 41 -30.28 -9.90 -22.91
N VAL A 42 -31.08 -8.89 -23.17
CA VAL A 42 -31.43 -7.87 -22.18
C VAL A 42 -32.70 -8.23 -21.38
N GLY A 43 -33.27 -9.39 -21.65
CA GLY A 43 -34.55 -9.81 -21.07
C GLY A 43 -35.74 -9.06 -21.64
N GLY A 44 -36.78 -8.89 -20.83
CA GLY A 44 -38.04 -8.26 -21.27
C GLY A 44 -38.01 -6.74 -21.37
N SER A 45 -36.91 -6.08 -21.00
CA SER A 45 -36.72 -4.62 -21.01
C SER A 45 -35.26 -4.26 -21.14
N ALA A 46 -34.97 -3.04 -21.58
CA ALA A 46 -33.62 -2.52 -21.65
C ALA A 46 -32.94 -2.54 -20.29
N ILE A 47 -31.61 -2.81 -20.28
CA ILE A 47 -30.78 -2.76 -19.08
C ILE A 47 -30.77 -1.34 -18.54
N THR A 48 -31.07 -1.18 -17.25
CA THR A 48 -31.06 0.10 -16.54
C THR A 48 -29.76 0.37 -15.79
N GLY A 49 -28.95 -0.66 -15.53
CA GLY A 49 -27.65 -0.52 -14.91
C GLY A 49 -26.99 -1.86 -14.56
N TYR A 50 -25.85 -1.73 -13.89
CA TYR A 50 -25.02 -2.83 -13.45
C TYR A 50 -24.56 -2.60 -12.02
N VAL A 51 -24.24 -3.69 -11.31
CA VAL A 51 -23.61 -3.66 -9.99
C VAL A 51 -22.36 -4.52 -10.06
N ALA A 52 -21.21 -3.95 -9.68
CA ALA A 52 -19.96 -4.69 -9.49
C ALA A 52 -19.72 -4.84 -7.99
N THR A 53 -19.43 -6.06 -7.52
CA THR A 53 -19.22 -6.34 -6.10
C THR A 53 -17.99 -7.23 -5.92
N SER A 54 -17.16 -6.89 -4.93
CA SER A 54 -15.99 -7.67 -4.55
C SER A 54 -16.39 -8.93 -3.75
N ASN A 55 -15.46 -9.85 -3.63
CA ASN A 55 -15.63 -11.10 -2.87
C ASN A 55 -15.91 -10.90 -1.37
N ASP A 56 -15.64 -9.72 -0.81
CA ASP A 56 -15.96 -9.34 0.58
C ASP A 56 -17.20 -8.45 0.72
N GLY A 57 -17.91 -8.18 -0.39
CA GLY A 57 -19.19 -7.48 -0.39
C GLY A 57 -19.12 -5.97 -0.64
N ILE A 58 -17.94 -5.39 -0.88
CA ILE A 58 -17.83 -3.97 -1.27
C ILE A 58 -18.27 -3.82 -2.72
N GLY A 59 -19.28 -3.01 -2.99
CA GLY A 59 -19.86 -2.88 -4.34
C GLY A 59 -20.26 -1.48 -4.71
N THR A 60 -20.40 -1.27 -6.02
CA THR A 60 -20.82 0.01 -6.63
C THR A 60 -21.69 -0.27 -7.85
N SER A 61 -22.71 0.57 -8.06
CA SER A 61 -23.53 0.53 -9.26
C SER A 61 -23.03 1.53 -10.31
N GLY A 62 -23.30 1.22 -11.59
CA GLY A 62 -22.99 2.09 -12.72
C GLY A 62 -23.95 1.84 -13.89
N SER A 63 -24.00 2.77 -14.83
CA SER A 63 -24.86 2.67 -16.01
C SER A 63 -24.21 1.88 -17.17
N SER A 64 -22.91 1.71 -17.15
CA SER A 64 -22.14 1.03 -18.20
C SER A 64 -20.79 0.52 -17.66
N SER A 65 -20.12 -0.34 -18.43
CA SER A 65 -18.71 -0.70 -18.24
C SER A 65 -17.81 0.46 -18.71
N PRO A 66 -16.68 0.74 -17.99
CA PRO A 66 -16.30 0.14 -16.73
C PRO A 66 -16.97 0.76 -15.49
N ILE A 67 -16.93 0.04 -14.34
CA ILE A 67 -17.36 0.54 -13.03
C ILE A 67 -16.15 0.61 -12.11
N THR A 68 -15.99 1.74 -11.40
CA THR A 68 -14.96 1.90 -10.37
C THR A 68 -15.53 1.59 -8.99
N VAL A 69 -15.03 0.51 -8.38
CA VAL A 69 -15.35 0.14 -6.99
C VAL A 69 -14.32 0.77 -6.08
N THR A 70 -14.77 1.62 -5.15
CA THR A 70 -13.94 2.38 -4.19
C THR A 70 -14.07 1.82 -2.78
N GLY A 71 -13.22 2.28 -1.85
CA GLY A 71 -13.25 1.84 -0.45
C GLY A 71 -12.56 0.50 -0.21
N LEU A 72 -11.77 0.02 -1.17
CA LEU A 72 -10.98 -1.20 -1.05
C LEU A 72 -9.75 -0.97 -0.17
N THR A 73 -9.37 -1.98 0.58
CA THR A 73 -8.13 -1.97 1.37
C THR A 73 -6.94 -2.23 0.47
N ASN A 74 -5.97 -1.31 0.48
CA ASN A 74 -4.72 -1.46 -0.26
C ASN A 74 -3.95 -2.71 0.23
N GLY A 75 -3.30 -3.41 -0.71
CA GLY A 75 -2.56 -4.63 -0.41
C GLY A 75 -3.41 -5.89 -0.21
N THR A 76 -4.74 -5.77 -0.20
CA THR A 76 -5.66 -6.92 -0.10
C THR A 76 -6.11 -7.36 -1.48
N ALA A 77 -6.10 -8.67 -1.73
CA ALA A 77 -6.50 -9.23 -3.02
C ALA A 77 -8.03 -9.37 -3.12
N TYR A 78 -8.60 -8.88 -4.22
CA TYR A 78 -10.03 -8.92 -4.51
C TYR A 78 -10.32 -9.58 -5.85
N THR A 79 -11.48 -10.21 -5.95
CA THR A 79 -12.13 -10.60 -7.21
C THR A 79 -13.49 -9.97 -7.28
N PHE A 80 -14.03 -9.76 -8.48
CA PHE A 80 -15.29 -9.05 -8.68
C PHE A 80 -16.25 -9.86 -9.53
N ASN A 81 -17.55 -9.82 -9.14
CA ASN A 81 -18.67 -10.27 -9.96
C ASN A 81 -19.50 -9.06 -10.37
N VAL A 82 -20.18 -9.16 -11.51
CA VAL A 82 -21.04 -8.11 -12.05
C VAL A 82 -22.42 -8.68 -12.35
N TRP A 83 -23.45 -7.93 -11.98
CA TRP A 83 -24.85 -8.18 -12.29
C TRP A 83 -25.37 -7.08 -13.23
N ALA A 84 -26.16 -7.45 -14.21
CA ALA A 84 -26.98 -6.50 -14.97
C ALA A 84 -28.38 -6.48 -14.38
N TYR A 85 -29.09 -5.36 -14.48
CA TYR A 85 -30.48 -5.28 -14.06
C TYR A 85 -31.33 -4.43 -15.02
N ASN A 86 -32.60 -4.82 -15.11
CA ASN A 86 -33.64 -4.11 -15.85
C ASN A 86 -34.87 -3.92 -14.97
N ALA A 87 -36.03 -3.53 -15.56
CA ALA A 87 -37.29 -3.32 -14.83
C ALA A 87 -37.85 -4.61 -14.18
N PHE A 88 -37.41 -5.79 -14.60
CA PHE A 88 -37.88 -7.10 -14.13
C PHE A 88 -36.96 -7.78 -13.12
N GLY A 89 -35.75 -7.28 -12.92
CA GLY A 89 -34.85 -7.81 -11.90
C GLY A 89 -33.38 -7.82 -12.29
N TYR A 90 -32.60 -8.51 -11.46
CA TYR A 90 -31.17 -8.70 -11.63
C TYR A 90 -30.88 -10.01 -12.36
N SER A 91 -29.84 -10.01 -13.17
CA SER A 91 -29.25 -11.22 -13.76
C SER A 91 -28.66 -12.13 -12.68
N GLU A 92 -28.30 -13.35 -13.03
CA GLU A 92 -27.31 -14.12 -12.27
C GLU A 92 -25.96 -13.39 -12.29
N PRO A 93 -25.06 -13.62 -11.30
CA PRO A 93 -23.75 -13.03 -11.31
C PRO A 93 -22.92 -13.49 -12.52
N SER A 94 -22.05 -12.64 -13.00
CA SER A 94 -21.02 -13.01 -13.96
C SER A 94 -20.04 -14.04 -13.35
N GLY A 95 -19.19 -14.64 -14.17
CA GLY A 95 -17.95 -15.24 -13.68
C GLY A 95 -17.10 -14.18 -12.96
N ALA A 96 -16.33 -14.62 -11.96
CA ALA A 96 -15.44 -13.72 -11.22
C ALA A 96 -14.31 -13.19 -12.12
N SER A 97 -13.86 -11.96 -11.87
CA SER A 97 -12.64 -11.42 -12.47
C SER A 97 -11.40 -12.22 -12.03
N GLY A 98 -10.27 -12.02 -12.71
CA GLY A 98 -8.97 -12.31 -12.14
C GLY A 98 -8.76 -11.53 -10.82
N SER A 99 -7.87 -12.02 -9.96
CA SER A 99 -7.51 -11.35 -8.72
C SER A 99 -6.78 -10.04 -8.99
N VAL A 100 -7.14 -8.97 -8.29
CA VAL A 100 -6.50 -7.66 -8.33
C VAL A 100 -6.24 -7.16 -6.92
N THR A 101 -5.09 -6.53 -6.71
CA THR A 101 -4.69 -5.96 -5.41
C THR A 101 -4.60 -4.43 -5.56
N PRO A 102 -5.48 -3.65 -4.89
CA PRO A 102 -5.42 -2.20 -4.91
C PRO A 102 -4.05 -1.68 -4.47
N LEU A 103 -3.61 -0.62 -5.15
CA LEU A 103 -2.31 -0.03 -4.97
C LEU A 103 -2.30 0.90 -3.76
N SER A 104 -1.14 1.00 -3.15
CA SER A 104 -0.87 1.96 -2.09
C SER A 104 -0.75 3.38 -2.63
N ASP A 105 -1.25 4.35 -1.88
CA ASP A 105 -1.02 5.76 -2.19
C ASP A 105 0.36 6.19 -1.68
N PHE A 106 1.33 6.32 -2.58
CA PHE A 106 2.63 6.92 -2.32
C PHE A 106 2.64 8.41 -2.71
N SER A 107 1.56 9.12 -2.44
CA SER A 107 1.43 10.53 -2.83
C SER A 107 2.30 11.48 -2.00
N ARG A 108 2.87 11.02 -0.88
CA ARG A 108 3.69 11.80 0.04
C ARG A 108 5.11 11.27 0.16
N MET A 109 6.07 12.19 0.14
CA MET A 109 7.43 11.95 0.58
C MET A 109 7.58 12.54 1.98
N LEU A 110 8.01 11.73 2.95
CA LEU A 110 8.27 12.15 4.32
C LEU A 110 9.77 12.40 4.53
N ARG A 111 10.08 13.48 5.23
CA ARG A 111 11.40 13.75 5.80
C ARG A 111 11.28 13.67 7.31
N PHE A 112 12.03 12.79 7.91
CA PHE A 112 12.08 12.63 9.35
C PHE A 112 13.26 13.38 9.93
N GLY A 113 13.12 14.03 11.10
CA GLY A 113 14.17 14.54 11.91
C GLY A 113 15.27 15.31 11.18
N GLY A 114 16.45 15.24 11.70
CA GLY A 114 17.66 15.88 11.14
C GLY A 114 18.46 16.60 12.19
N ARG A 115 19.42 17.43 11.74
CA ARG A 115 20.27 18.24 12.61
C ARG A 115 20.28 19.68 12.15
N LEU A 116 20.08 20.60 13.08
CA LEU A 116 20.20 22.03 12.78
C LEU A 116 21.68 22.39 12.54
N ALA A 117 22.00 22.89 11.36
CA ALA A 117 23.35 23.20 10.95
C ALA A 117 24.05 24.24 11.86
N ILE A 118 23.29 25.22 12.38
CA ILE A 118 23.82 26.31 13.20
C ILE A 118 23.87 25.93 14.67
N ALA A 119 22.82 25.27 15.21
CA ALA A 119 22.74 24.96 16.63
C ALA A 119 23.35 23.59 16.98
N GLY A 120 23.54 22.71 16.00
CA GLY A 120 24.08 21.36 16.18
C GLY A 120 23.14 20.42 16.94
N ASN A 121 21.89 20.81 17.16
CA ASN A 121 20.89 20.03 17.87
C ASN A 121 20.12 19.12 16.92
N GLU A 122 19.82 17.91 17.37
CA GLU A 122 18.93 16.99 16.69
C GLU A 122 17.48 17.51 16.80
N ILE A 123 16.71 17.36 15.73
CA ILE A 123 15.31 17.83 15.67
C ILE A 123 14.35 16.65 15.59
N VAL A 124 13.17 16.85 16.17
CA VAL A 124 12.06 15.87 16.17
C VAL A 124 11.21 15.94 14.91
N ASP A 125 11.23 17.06 14.23
CA ASP A 125 10.33 17.52 13.17
C ASP A 125 10.18 16.50 12.01
N ILE A 126 8.98 16.11 11.70
CA ILE A 126 8.63 15.32 10.51
C ILE A 126 7.94 16.26 9.52
N ARG A 127 8.43 16.30 8.29
CA ARG A 127 7.88 17.11 7.20
C ARG A 127 7.44 16.23 6.04
N PHE A 128 6.52 16.74 5.24
CA PHE A 128 6.14 16.06 4.01
C PHE A 128 6.02 17.02 2.83
N VAL A 129 6.20 16.46 1.63
CA VAL A 129 5.78 17.08 0.38
C VAL A 129 4.81 16.13 -0.32
N ASN A 130 3.83 16.71 -1.01
CA ASN A 130 2.96 15.94 -1.88
C ASN A 130 3.66 15.75 -3.24
N ILE A 131 3.90 14.51 -3.64
CA ILE A 131 4.61 14.21 -4.90
C ILE A 131 3.75 14.55 -6.13
N ALA A 132 2.44 14.52 -6.00
CA ALA A 132 1.51 14.78 -7.10
C ALA A 132 1.26 16.27 -7.35
N SER A 133 1.73 17.17 -6.47
CA SER A 133 1.51 18.60 -6.60
C SER A 133 2.78 19.39 -6.28
N LEU A 134 2.94 20.55 -6.93
CA LEU A 134 3.99 21.49 -6.59
C LEU A 134 3.70 22.14 -5.24
N GLY A 135 4.74 22.40 -4.44
CA GLY A 135 4.62 23.05 -3.15
C GLY A 135 5.85 22.90 -2.28
N ASN A 136 5.89 23.67 -1.21
CA ASN A 136 6.91 23.55 -0.17
C ASN A 136 6.56 22.40 0.78
N GLU A 137 7.53 21.94 1.56
CA GLU A 137 7.26 20.98 2.63
C GLU A 137 6.31 21.59 3.69
N ALA A 138 5.44 20.77 4.21
CA ALA A 138 4.51 21.10 5.27
C ALA A 138 4.80 20.27 6.51
N ASP A 139 4.29 20.73 7.64
CA ASP A 139 4.38 20.02 8.91
C ASP A 139 3.58 18.72 8.87
N PHE A 140 4.18 17.63 9.39
CA PHE A 140 3.52 16.34 9.49
C PHE A 140 3.29 15.94 10.96
N GLY A 141 4.22 16.24 11.85
CA GLY A 141 4.27 15.87 13.24
C GLY A 141 5.71 15.71 13.73
N ASP A 142 5.89 15.06 14.88
CA ASP A 142 7.19 14.92 15.53
C ASP A 142 7.58 13.44 15.74
N LEU A 143 8.90 13.16 15.69
CA LEU A 143 9.49 11.92 16.18
C LEU A 143 9.34 11.83 17.70
N THR A 144 9.36 10.63 18.28
CA THR A 144 9.39 10.43 19.72
C THR A 144 10.65 11.02 20.36
N GLN A 145 11.74 11.13 19.59
CA GLN A 145 13.01 11.69 20.00
C GLN A 145 13.73 12.35 18.83
N GLY A 146 14.30 13.54 19.05
CA GLY A 146 15.14 14.23 18.05
C GLY A 146 16.39 13.44 17.70
N ARG A 147 16.56 13.14 16.40
CA ARG A 147 17.69 12.36 15.92
C ARG A 147 18.01 12.63 14.44
N SER A 148 19.23 12.30 14.07
CA SER A 148 19.75 12.38 12.72
C SER A 148 20.41 11.07 12.29
N HIS A 149 20.81 10.96 11.03
CA HIS A 149 21.62 9.84 10.52
C HIS A 149 21.00 8.44 10.69
N PHE A 150 19.69 8.35 10.69
CA PHE A 150 18.94 7.09 10.80
C PHE A 150 18.60 6.51 9.41
N GLY A 151 18.27 5.22 9.36
CA GLY A 151 17.64 4.59 8.21
C GLY A 151 16.14 4.82 8.22
N ALA A 152 15.53 4.95 7.03
CA ALA A 152 14.09 5.03 6.91
C ALA A 152 13.58 4.10 5.80
N LEU A 153 12.37 3.60 5.99
CA LEU A 153 11.68 2.75 5.03
C LEU A 153 10.16 3.02 5.10
N SER A 154 9.45 2.65 4.06
CA SER A 154 8.01 2.90 4.00
C SER A 154 7.30 1.85 3.17
N ASN A 155 6.08 1.52 3.59
CA ASN A 155 5.05 0.97 2.73
C ASN A 155 3.82 1.90 2.74
N ALA A 156 2.70 1.47 2.20
CA ALA A 156 1.47 2.25 2.15
C ALA A 156 0.88 2.63 3.50
N THR A 157 1.13 1.83 4.52
CA THR A 157 0.46 1.98 5.82
C THR A 157 1.35 2.57 6.90
N ARG A 158 2.67 2.40 6.77
CA ARG A 158 3.65 2.88 7.75
C ARG A 158 4.94 3.34 7.11
N SER A 159 5.44 4.47 7.59
CA SER A 159 6.81 4.91 7.39
C SER A 159 7.56 4.78 8.70
N VAL A 160 8.69 4.05 8.68
CA VAL A 160 9.46 3.71 9.88
C VAL A 160 10.85 4.32 9.76
N ALA A 161 11.27 5.04 10.82
CA ALA A 161 12.62 5.55 10.99
C ALA A 161 13.33 4.72 12.06
N GLY A 162 14.52 4.16 11.76
CA GLY A 162 15.22 3.26 12.67
C GLY A 162 16.67 3.66 12.95
N GLY A 163 17.06 3.60 14.23
CA GLY A 163 18.38 3.98 14.69
C GLY A 163 18.64 5.48 14.70
N GLY A 164 19.86 5.88 14.47
CA GLY A 164 20.29 7.28 14.37
C GLY A 164 21.21 7.73 15.48
N PHE A 165 21.38 9.06 15.57
CA PHE A 165 22.24 9.75 16.51
C PHE A 165 21.45 10.81 17.27
N THR A 166 21.58 10.78 18.61
CA THR A 166 20.94 11.73 19.56
C THR A 166 21.97 12.37 20.51
N GLY A 167 23.25 12.38 20.13
CA GLY A 167 24.39 12.56 21.01
C GLY A 167 25.11 11.23 21.27
N SER A 168 24.42 10.13 21.08
CA SER A 168 24.94 8.75 21.04
C SER A 168 24.17 7.95 19.99
N PHE A 169 24.68 6.79 19.59
CA PHE A 169 23.99 5.90 18.66
C PHE A 169 22.85 5.21 19.37
N VAL A 170 21.69 5.17 18.70
CA VAL A 170 20.48 4.56 19.26
C VAL A 170 19.97 3.43 18.37
N LYS A 171 19.08 2.62 18.91
CA LYS A 171 18.41 1.51 18.22
C LYS A 171 16.90 1.71 18.09
N THR A 172 16.36 2.76 18.65
CA THR A 172 14.92 3.08 18.66
C THR A 172 14.38 3.17 17.23
N MET A 173 13.21 2.60 16.99
CA MET A 173 12.44 2.78 15.78
C MET A 173 11.14 3.50 16.09
N ASP A 174 10.81 4.50 15.27
CA ASP A 174 9.52 5.20 15.30
C ASP A 174 8.78 4.99 14.00
N TYR A 175 7.44 5.06 14.04
CA TYR A 175 6.63 5.01 12.83
C TYR A 175 5.51 6.06 12.83
N VAL A 176 5.10 6.41 11.61
CA VAL A 176 3.90 7.20 11.33
C VAL A 176 3.05 6.51 10.26
N ASN A 177 1.76 6.86 10.20
CA ASN A 177 0.92 6.53 9.05
C ASN A 177 1.10 7.61 7.96
N PRO A 178 1.69 7.33 6.78
CA PRO A 178 1.95 8.37 5.77
C PRO A 178 0.69 9.02 5.20
N ALA A 179 -0.48 8.41 5.35
CA ALA A 179 -1.75 8.96 4.85
C ALA A 179 -2.33 10.07 5.74
N SER A 180 -1.94 10.14 7.02
CA SER A 180 -2.48 11.11 7.98
C SER A 180 -1.36 11.77 8.78
N ALA A 181 -1.36 13.11 8.86
CA ALA A 181 -0.41 13.84 9.69
C ALA A 181 -0.63 13.53 11.18
N GLY A 182 0.45 13.51 11.94
CA GLY A 182 0.47 13.21 13.36
C GLY A 182 1.84 12.78 13.84
N ASP A 183 2.02 12.77 15.15
CA ASP A 183 3.28 12.41 15.79
C ASP A 183 3.58 10.91 15.61
N ALA A 184 4.88 10.62 15.61
CA ALA A 184 5.34 9.24 15.55
C ALA A 184 5.05 8.50 16.86
N THR A 185 4.85 7.21 16.69
CA THR A 185 4.69 6.26 17.79
C THR A 185 5.89 5.31 17.80
N ASP A 186 6.30 4.88 18.97
CA ASP A 186 7.34 3.86 19.14
C ASP A 186 6.97 2.58 18.38
N PHE A 187 7.88 2.08 17.57
CA PHE A 187 7.74 0.82 16.85
C PHE A 187 8.40 -0.35 17.60
N GLY A 188 9.47 -0.09 18.31
CA GLY A 188 10.36 -1.04 18.97
C GLY A 188 11.83 -0.71 18.70
N ASP A 189 12.70 -1.68 18.81
CA ASP A 189 14.15 -1.52 18.73
C ASP A 189 14.78 -2.34 17.60
N LEU A 190 15.82 -1.80 16.97
CA LEU A 190 16.78 -2.55 16.18
C LEU A 190 17.57 -3.53 17.08
N THR A 191 18.21 -4.51 16.51
CA THR A 191 19.02 -5.48 17.27
C THR A 191 20.28 -4.85 17.84
N VAL A 192 20.84 -3.84 17.14
CA VAL A 192 22.03 -3.09 17.54
C VAL A 192 21.83 -1.59 17.34
N ASN A 193 22.60 -0.77 18.07
CA ASN A 193 22.64 0.67 17.81
C ASN A 193 23.18 0.93 16.40
N LYS A 194 22.42 1.68 15.59
CA LYS A 194 22.78 1.97 14.21
C LYS A 194 22.70 3.48 13.90
N TRP A 195 23.64 3.95 13.10
CA TRP A 195 23.60 5.23 12.43
C TRP A 195 24.10 5.07 11.00
N LEU A 196 23.74 5.94 10.09
CA LEU A 196 24.10 5.81 8.67
C LEU A 196 23.73 4.46 8.06
N SER A 197 22.58 3.91 8.45
CA SER A 197 22.01 2.69 7.86
C SER A 197 21.09 3.02 6.70
N ALA A 198 20.96 2.09 5.76
CA ALA A 198 19.95 2.15 4.73
C ALA A 198 18.70 1.35 5.14
N GLY A 199 17.53 1.89 4.82
CA GLY A 199 16.26 1.20 4.94
C GLY A 199 15.64 0.94 3.57
N LEU A 200 14.98 -0.21 3.40
CA LEU A 200 14.15 -0.52 2.25
C LEU A 200 13.02 -1.45 2.65
N ALA A 201 11.95 -1.48 1.87
CA ALA A 201 10.76 -2.24 2.21
C ALA A 201 10.04 -2.80 0.97
N ASN A 202 9.26 -3.85 1.21
CA ASN A 202 8.11 -4.20 0.39
C ASN A 202 6.83 -3.99 1.22
N ASP A 203 5.69 -4.47 0.75
CA ASP A 203 4.40 -4.26 1.43
C ASP A 203 4.34 -4.87 2.84
N THR A 204 5.15 -5.88 3.16
CA THR A 204 5.09 -6.62 4.42
C THR A 204 6.33 -6.48 5.29
N ARG A 205 7.50 -6.37 4.69
CA ARG A 205 8.78 -6.41 5.40
C ARG A 205 9.60 -5.15 5.16
N GLY A 206 10.13 -4.59 6.23
CA GLY A 206 11.17 -3.56 6.22
C GLY A 206 12.52 -4.17 6.56
N VAL A 207 13.58 -3.72 5.89
CA VAL A 207 14.95 -4.21 6.09
C VAL A 207 15.87 -3.02 6.33
N PHE A 208 16.69 -3.11 7.37
CA PHE A 208 17.77 -2.15 7.65
C PHE A 208 19.11 -2.83 7.50
N ALA A 209 20.05 -2.21 6.81
CA ALA A 209 21.37 -2.78 6.56
C ALA A 209 22.50 -1.78 6.77
N GLY A 210 23.65 -2.28 7.18
CA GLY A 210 24.84 -1.51 7.48
C GLY A 210 24.69 -0.64 8.73
N ALA A 211 25.75 -0.01 9.12
CA ALA A 211 25.77 1.07 10.12
C ALA A 211 27.12 1.75 10.15
N GLY A 212 27.23 2.91 10.78
CA GLY A 212 28.51 3.53 11.13
C GLY A 212 29.39 2.58 11.93
N GLY A 213 30.70 2.63 11.67
CA GLY A 213 31.66 1.63 12.18
C GLY A 213 31.74 0.36 11.35
N SER A 214 31.31 0.41 10.09
CA SER A 214 31.39 -0.69 9.12
C SER A 214 30.68 -1.98 9.58
N SER A 215 29.46 -1.83 10.08
CA SER A 215 28.63 -2.97 10.45
C SER A 215 28.16 -3.75 9.21
N ASN A 216 28.18 -5.09 9.31
CA ASN A 216 27.64 -5.98 8.27
C ASN A 216 26.19 -6.43 8.56
N VAL A 217 25.64 -6.14 9.73
CA VAL A 217 24.32 -6.62 10.16
C VAL A 217 23.20 -6.13 9.25
N ILE A 218 22.42 -7.08 8.75
CA ILE A 218 21.12 -6.86 8.11
C ILE A 218 20.05 -7.34 9.10
N GLU A 219 19.03 -6.52 9.33
CA GLU A 219 17.91 -6.87 10.20
C GLU A 219 16.59 -6.48 9.57
N TYR A 220 15.51 -7.11 9.99
CA TYR A 220 14.18 -6.86 9.42
C TYR A 220 13.10 -6.69 10.48
N ILE A 221 12.03 -6.03 10.04
CA ILE A 221 10.76 -5.88 10.77
C ILE A 221 9.60 -6.36 9.92
N THR A 222 8.52 -6.79 10.57
CA THR A 222 7.20 -6.94 9.93
C THR A 222 6.46 -5.62 10.08
N ILE A 223 6.29 -4.84 9.00
CA ILE A 223 5.81 -3.45 9.06
C ILE A 223 4.42 -3.33 9.70
N ALA A 224 3.55 -4.32 9.51
CA ALA A 224 2.19 -4.30 10.07
C ALA A 224 2.14 -4.41 11.59
N ASN A 225 3.17 -4.95 12.25
CA ASN A 225 3.18 -5.23 13.68
C ASN A 225 4.35 -4.50 14.35
N THR A 226 4.07 -3.72 15.39
CA THR A 226 5.12 -3.13 16.23
C THR A 226 5.88 -4.21 16.99
N GLY A 227 7.16 -4.00 17.20
CA GLY A 227 8.05 -4.92 17.91
C GLY A 227 9.49 -4.75 17.47
N ASN A 228 10.39 -5.46 18.13
CA ASN A 228 11.81 -5.38 17.85
C ASN A 228 12.17 -6.04 16.50
N ALA A 229 13.22 -5.52 15.87
CA ALA A 229 13.79 -6.11 14.67
C ALA A 229 14.37 -7.50 14.97
N THR A 230 14.42 -8.31 13.94
CA THR A 230 15.02 -9.65 13.96
C THR A 230 16.20 -9.68 12.99
N ASP A 231 17.22 -10.43 13.35
CA ASP A 231 18.36 -10.65 12.46
C ASP A 231 17.91 -11.28 11.14
N PHE A 232 18.39 -10.71 10.03
CA PHE A 232 18.14 -11.21 8.67
C PHE A 232 19.36 -11.94 8.09
N GLY A 233 20.55 -11.59 8.55
CA GLY A 233 21.83 -12.05 8.04
C GLY A 233 22.82 -10.91 7.88
N ASP A 234 23.86 -11.11 7.09
CA ASP A 234 24.98 -10.19 7.00
C ASP A 234 25.28 -9.73 5.57
N LEU A 235 25.77 -8.49 5.45
CA LEU A 235 26.49 -8.04 4.26
C LEU A 235 27.80 -8.81 4.14
N THR A 236 28.25 -9.09 2.93
CA THR A 236 29.55 -9.75 2.68
C THR A 236 30.74 -8.94 3.19
N VAL A 237 30.58 -7.63 3.29
CA VAL A 237 31.56 -6.69 3.87
C VAL A 237 30.79 -5.64 4.66
N GLY A 238 31.19 -5.38 5.90
CA GLY A 238 30.62 -4.32 6.73
C GLY A 238 30.79 -2.96 6.08
N ARG A 239 29.72 -2.15 6.08
CA ARG A 239 29.69 -0.84 5.41
C ARG A 239 28.86 0.17 6.18
N GLU A 240 29.27 1.42 6.10
CA GLU A 240 28.43 2.57 6.37
C GLU A 240 27.61 2.85 5.12
N ILE A 241 26.32 2.47 5.11
CA ILE A 241 25.45 2.65 3.94
C ILE A 241 24.63 3.93 4.14
N MET A 242 25.06 5.01 3.52
CA MET A 242 24.38 6.30 3.61
C MET A 242 23.09 6.30 2.77
N ASN A 243 21.98 5.86 3.36
CA ASN A 243 20.60 6.01 2.84
C ASN A 243 20.38 5.64 1.36
N SER A 244 21.09 4.66 0.85
CA SER A 244 21.02 4.26 -0.55
C SER A 244 20.51 2.84 -0.69
N GLY A 245 19.24 2.72 -1.04
CA GLY A 245 18.62 1.43 -1.33
C GLY A 245 17.37 1.59 -2.16
N THR A 246 17.03 0.57 -2.91
CA THR A 246 15.77 0.44 -3.63
C THR A 246 15.28 -0.99 -3.57
N SER A 247 14.00 -1.18 -3.69
CA SER A 247 13.37 -2.51 -3.63
C SER A 247 12.19 -2.62 -4.58
N ASN A 248 11.86 -3.85 -4.90
CA ASN A 248 10.58 -4.25 -5.43
C ASN A 248 9.92 -5.24 -4.46
N THR A 249 8.86 -5.90 -4.86
CA THR A 249 8.13 -6.85 -4.00
C THR A 249 8.97 -8.03 -3.51
N THR A 250 10.08 -8.39 -4.19
CA THR A 250 10.87 -9.60 -3.92
C THR A 250 12.34 -9.35 -3.62
N ARG A 251 12.92 -8.25 -4.10
CA ARG A 251 14.35 -7.96 -3.96
C ARG A 251 14.59 -6.55 -3.47
N GLY A 252 15.57 -6.40 -2.57
CA GLY A 252 16.14 -5.12 -2.18
C GLY A 252 17.61 -5.05 -2.62
N VAL A 253 18.05 -3.86 -3.01
CA VAL A 253 19.43 -3.58 -3.42
C VAL A 253 19.95 -2.39 -2.62
N PHE A 254 21.06 -2.58 -1.94
CA PHE A 254 21.79 -1.51 -1.27
C PHE A 254 22.95 -1.07 -2.15
N PHE A 255 23.22 0.22 -2.20
CA PHE A 255 24.26 0.80 -3.05
C PHE A 255 25.33 1.51 -2.22
N GLY A 256 26.60 1.37 -2.65
CA GLY A 256 27.72 2.13 -2.13
C GLY A 256 28.08 1.85 -0.67
N GLY A 257 28.49 2.88 0.01
CA GLY A 257 28.99 2.84 1.40
C GLY A 257 30.50 2.78 1.50
N ASN A 258 30.99 3.25 2.65
CA ASN A 258 32.40 3.16 3.02
C ASN A 258 32.64 1.83 3.77
N THR A 259 33.85 1.30 3.64
CA THR A 259 34.34 0.09 4.38
C THR A 259 35.35 0.53 5.44
#